data_ee1f6197c197ec69ad0bc5ee27e67654
#
_entry.id   ee1f6197c197ec69ad0bc5ee27e67654
#
_cell.length_a   1.000
_cell.length_b   1.000
_cell.length_c   1.000
_cell.angle_alpha   90.00
_cell.angle_beta   90.00
_cell.angle_gamma   90.00
#
_symmetry.space_group_name_H-M   'P 1'
#
loop_
_entity.id
_entity.type
_entity.pdbx_description
1 polymer ?
#
loop_
_entity_poly.entity_id
_entity_poly.type
_entity_poly.pdbx_seq_one_letter_code
_entity_poly.pdbx_strand_id
1 'polypeptide(L)'
;AYQSGDDRIAATITPHHLHLNRNAMFMGGLRSDFYCLPVVKRECHRRALVKAATSGLACFFLGTDSAPHPRSGKESACGCAGIFNALHALESYAAVFEQESALDQLEGFASEHGPRFYGLPLNTDTITLVRRDQPVPLLLVPPASACCGDDALPDGEWPLLFHAGETLAWSVDLSGQLVGI
;
A
#
# COMPACT_ATOMS: atom_id res chain seq x y z
N ALA A 1 -9.87 3.97 23.14
CA ALA A 1 -9.47 5.19 22.41
C ALA A 1 -10.45 5.46 21.26
N TYR A 2 -10.66 4.48 20.39
CA TYR A 2 -11.60 4.58 19.23
C TYR A 2 -13.03 4.97 19.62
N GLN A 3 -13.52 4.54 20.78
CA GLN A 3 -14.87 4.88 21.28
C GLN A 3 -14.90 6.15 22.13
N SER A 4 -13.76 6.69 22.53
CA SER A 4 -13.68 7.85 23.42
C SER A 4 -13.66 9.20 22.70
N GLY A 5 -13.51 9.21 21.37
CA GLY A 5 -13.37 10.46 20.60
C GLY A 5 -12.12 11.26 20.95
N ASP A 6 -11.07 10.60 21.47
CA ASP A 6 -9.81 11.26 21.79
C ASP A 6 -9.03 11.54 20.50
N ASP A 7 -9.01 12.79 20.07
CA ASP A 7 -8.35 13.30 18.88
C ASP A 7 -6.81 13.25 18.94
N ARG A 8 -6.25 12.90 20.09
CA ARG A 8 -4.80 12.74 20.29
C ARG A 8 -4.30 11.33 19.89
N ILE A 9 -5.21 10.41 19.54
CA ILE A 9 -4.86 9.03 19.18
C ILE A 9 -5.44 8.71 17.82
N ALA A 10 -4.56 8.31 16.91
CA ALA A 10 -4.94 7.83 15.59
C ALA A 10 -4.17 6.56 15.23
N ALA A 11 -4.58 5.91 14.16
CA ALA A 11 -3.91 4.75 13.61
C ALA A 11 -3.83 4.82 12.08
N THR A 12 -2.65 4.59 11.56
CA THR A 12 -2.45 4.35 10.13
C THR A 12 -2.81 2.91 9.79
N ILE A 13 -3.38 2.69 8.61
CA ILE A 13 -3.74 1.36 8.12
C ILE A 13 -3.07 1.15 6.77
N THR A 14 -2.30 0.06 6.66
CA THR A 14 -1.52 -0.26 5.47
C THR A 14 -2.35 -1.02 4.43
N PRO A 15 -2.04 -0.90 3.11
CA PRO A 15 -2.79 -1.62 2.08
C PRO A 15 -2.69 -3.13 2.26
N HIS A 16 -1.51 -3.66 2.54
CA HIS A 16 -1.31 -5.10 2.67
C HIS A 16 -2.08 -5.74 3.84
N HIS A 17 -2.30 -5.02 4.95
CA HIS A 17 -3.14 -5.54 6.04
C HIS A 17 -4.64 -5.52 5.72
N LEU A 18 -5.08 -4.78 4.69
CA LEU A 18 -6.45 -4.82 4.18
C LEU A 18 -6.68 -5.99 3.21
N HIS A 19 -5.64 -6.39 2.47
CA HIS A 19 -5.71 -7.47 1.48
C HIS A 19 -5.38 -8.85 2.05
N LEU A 20 -4.39 -8.93 2.94
CA LEU A 20 -3.82 -10.19 3.39
C LEU A 20 -4.29 -10.57 4.79
N ASN A 21 -4.57 -11.85 4.97
CA ASN A 21 -4.61 -12.50 6.27
C ASN A 21 -3.44 -13.50 6.39
N ARG A 22 -3.20 -14.05 7.57
CA ARG A 22 -2.06 -14.93 7.82
C ARG A 22 -2.00 -16.19 6.93
N ASN A 23 -3.13 -16.63 6.38
CA ASN A 23 -3.16 -17.80 5.52
C ASN A 23 -2.50 -17.52 4.16
N ALA A 24 -2.51 -16.26 3.71
CA ALA A 24 -1.86 -15.85 2.47
C ALA A 24 -0.35 -16.15 2.48
N MET A 25 0.30 -16.10 3.66
CA MET A 25 1.72 -16.40 3.81
C MET A 25 2.07 -17.88 3.49
N PHE A 26 1.08 -18.75 3.37
CA PHE A 26 1.26 -20.19 3.18
C PHE A 26 0.56 -20.71 1.92
N MET A 27 -0.03 -19.87 1.12
CA MET A 27 -0.73 -20.26 -0.11
C MET A 27 0.29 -20.65 -1.19
N GLY A 28 0.23 -21.92 -1.60
CA GLY A 28 1.14 -22.47 -2.60
C GLY A 28 2.59 -22.69 -2.10
N GLY A 29 2.81 -22.59 -0.80
CA GLY A 29 4.09 -22.70 -0.13
C GLY A 29 4.36 -21.51 0.79
N LEU A 30 5.59 -21.37 1.27
CA LEU A 30 5.97 -20.22 2.11
C LEU A 30 6.15 -18.97 1.22
N ARG A 31 5.32 -17.95 1.47
CA ARG A 31 5.33 -16.66 0.79
C ARG A 31 6.09 -15.63 1.64
N SER A 32 7.41 -15.62 1.51
CA SER A 32 8.28 -14.66 2.20
C SER A 32 7.98 -13.21 1.80
N ASP A 33 7.50 -12.99 0.58
CA ASP A 33 7.05 -11.71 0.05
C ASP A 33 5.91 -11.07 0.88
N PHE A 34 5.11 -11.89 1.58
CA PHE A 34 4.01 -11.40 2.45
C PHE A 34 4.41 -11.30 3.93
N TYR A 35 5.68 -11.54 4.27
CA TYR A 35 6.15 -11.35 5.64
C TYR A 35 6.39 -9.87 5.93
N CYS A 36 5.70 -9.36 6.95
CA CYS A 36 5.77 -7.99 7.43
C CYS A 36 5.61 -7.92 8.96
N LEU A 37 5.92 -6.78 9.55
CA LEU A 37 5.65 -6.49 10.95
C LEU A 37 4.84 -5.19 11.04
N PRO A 38 3.74 -5.20 11.83
CA PRO A 38 3.14 -6.36 12.54
C PRO A 38 2.73 -7.45 11.57
N VAL A 39 2.92 -8.72 11.97
CA VAL A 39 2.53 -9.87 11.15
C VAL A 39 1.03 -9.83 10.85
N VAL A 40 0.65 -10.12 9.60
CA VAL A 40 -0.76 -10.28 9.20
C VAL A 40 -1.49 -11.26 10.11
N LYS A 41 -2.73 -10.93 10.49
CA LYS A 41 -3.50 -11.67 11.47
C LYS A 41 -4.57 -12.56 10.81
N ARG A 42 -5.53 -13.04 11.62
CA ARG A 42 -6.67 -13.83 11.13
C ARG A 42 -7.62 -12.99 10.29
N GLU A 43 -8.47 -13.64 9.51
CA GLU A 43 -9.46 -12.99 8.66
C GLU A 43 -10.38 -12.03 9.43
N CYS A 44 -10.80 -12.39 10.65
CA CYS A 44 -11.63 -11.52 11.46
C CYS A 44 -10.94 -10.18 11.82
N HIS A 45 -9.61 -10.18 11.96
CA HIS A 45 -8.85 -8.94 12.20
C HIS A 45 -8.70 -8.13 10.92
N ARG A 46 -8.43 -8.79 9.77
CA ARG A 46 -8.41 -8.11 8.47
C ARG A 46 -9.74 -7.39 8.21
N ARG A 47 -10.87 -8.08 8.41
CA ARG A 47 -12.20 -7.48 8.27
C ARG A 47 -12.45 -6.31 9.22
N ALA A 48 -11.93 -6.39 10.44
CA ALA A 48 -12.02 -5.29 11.39
C ALA A 48 -11.22 -4.06 10.91
N LEU A 49 -10.04 -4.27 10.31
CA LEU A 49 -9.23 -3.19 9.72
C LEU A 49 -9.92 -2.59 8.48
N VAL A 50 -10.47 -3.43 7.60
CA VAL A 50 -11.26 -2.96 6.45
C VAL A 50 -12.41 -2.07 6.92
N LYS A 51 -13.20 -2.54 7.89
CA LYS A 51 -14.30 -1.74 8.46
C LYS A 51 -13.81 -0.43 9.10
N ALA A 52 -12.64 -0.42 9.73
CA ALA A 52 -12.06 0.80 10.32
C ALA A 52 -11.62 1.78 9.22
N ALA A 53 -10.90 1.30 8.20
CA ALA A 53 -10.44 2.14 7.09
C ALA A 53 -11.60 2.81 6.32
N THR A 54 -12.67 2.06 6.08
CA THR A 54 -13.83 2.53 5.29
C THR A 54 -14.92 3.22 6.13
N SER A 55 -14.64 3.45 7.41
CA SER A 55 -15.66 4.02 8.35
C SER A 55 -15.86 5.51 8.22
N GLY A 56 -14.99 6.24 7.53
CA GLY A 56 -14.98 7.72 7.50
C GLY A 56 -14.52 8.38 8.81
N LEU A 57 -14.06 7.60 9.78
CA LEU A 57 -13.58 8.14 11.06
C LEU A 57 -12.19 8.75 10.92
N ALA A 58 -12.03 10.01 11.30
CA ALA A 58 -10.82 10.78 11.14
C ALA A 58 -9.60 10.23 11.91
N CYS A 59 -9.81 9.34 12.88
CA CYS A 59 -8.71 8.69 13.60
C CYS A 59 -8.06 7.55 12.81
N PHE A 60 -8.58 7.18 11.64
CA PHE A 60 -7.98 6.19 10.75
C PHE A 60 -7.60 6.85 9.44
N PHE A 61 -6.36 6.65 9.01
CA PHE A 61 -5.88 7.20 7.75
C PHE A 61 -4.77 6.36 7.14
N LEU A 62 -4.41 6.71 5.92
CA LEU A 62 -3.40 6.04 5.13
C LEU A 62 -2.03 6.07 5.80
N GLY A 63 -1.38 4.92 5.82
CA GLY A 63 0.03 4.80 6.11
C GLY A 63 0.55 3.53 5.44
N THR A 64 1.37 3.69 4.41
CA THR A 64 1.76 2.57 3.55
C THR A 64 2.66 1.57 4.25
N ASP A 65 3.50 2.03 5.18
CA ASP A 65 4.56 1.20 5.78
C ASP A 65 5.32 0.42 4.69
N SER A 66 5.60 1.12 3.59
CA SER A 66 6.24 0.52 2.43
C SER A 66 7.71 0.26 2.70
N ALA A 67 8.10 -1.00 2.66
CA ALA A 67 9.45 -1.44 2.98
C ALA A 67 10.00 -2.33 1.86
N PRO A 68 10.74 -1.75 0.91
CA PRO A 68 11.36 -2.50 -0.18
C PRO A 68 12.51 -3.36 0.34
N HIS A 69 12.45 -4.65 0.08
CA HIS A 69 13.53 -5.59 0.34
C HIS A 69 13.76 -6.45 -0.89
N PRO A 70 15.01 -6.74 -1.26
CA PRO A 70 15.33 -7.62 -2.37
C PRO A 70 14.88 -9.06 -2.03
N ARG A 71 14.67 -9.85 -3.09
CA ARG A 71 14.26 -11.24 -2.94
C ARG A 71 15.23 -12.04 -2.07
N SER A 72 16.52 -11.85 -2.28
CA SER A 72 17.57 -12.51 -1.48
C SER A 72 17.44 -12.22 0.03
N GLY A 73 17.09 -11.00 0.39
CA GLY A 73 16.82 -10.62 1.79
C GLY A 73 15.56 -11.26 2.34
N LYS A 74 14.47 -11.31 1.53
CA LYS A 74 13.21 -11.93 1.91
C LYS A 74 13.31 -13.46 2.07
N GLU A 75 14.13 -14.11 1.26
CA GLU A 75 14.33 -15.58 1.24
C GLU A 75 15.55 -16.01 2.06
N SER A 76 16.07 -15.15 2.92
CA SER A 76 17.15 -15.44 3.85
C SER A 76 16.65 -15.99 5.19
N ALA A 77 17.56 -16.46 6.03
CA ALA A 77 17.24 -16.91 7.39
C ALA A 77 16.62 -15.80 8.25
N CYS A 78 16.97 -14.54 8.02
CA CYS A 78 16.36 -13.37 8.67
C CYS A 78 14.93 -13.11 8.15
N GLY A 79 14.71 -13.33 6.84
CA GLY A 79 13.41 -13.16 6.20
C GLY A 79 12.93 -11.72 6.08
N CYS A 80 13.79 -10.72 6.09
CA CYS A 80 13.51 -9.27 6.11
C CYS A 80 12.03 -8.90 6.09
N ALA A 81 11.50 -8.43 7.22
CA ALA A 81 10.08 -8.08 7.35
C ALA A 81 9.79 -6.77 6.63
N GLY A 82 8.80 -6.77 5.74
CA GLY A 82 8.36 -5.59 5.01
C GLY A 82 7.73 -5.94 3.67
N ILE A 83 6.80 -5.12 3.22
CA ILE A 83 6.11 -5.27 1.93
C ILE A 83 6.26 -3.96 1.15
N PHE A 84 6.74 -4.04 -0.08
CA PHE A 84 6.90 -2.87 -0.94
C PHE A 84 5.59 -2.61 -1.70
N ASN A 85 4.82 -1.63 -1.25
CA ASN A 85 3.50 -1.31 -1.78
C ASN A 85 3.36 0.13 -2.30
N ALA A 86 4.35 1.00 -2.14
CA ALA A 86 4.23 2.43 -2.43
C ALA A 86 3.79 2.74 -3.87
N LEU A 87 4.25 1.94 -4.86
CA LEU A 87 3.98 2.19 -6.26
C LEU A 87 2.50 2.05 -6.65
N HIS A 88 1.73 1.23 -5.93
CA HIS A 88 0.33 0.94 -6.23
C HIS A 88 -0.54 1.04 -4.97
N ALA A 89 -0.12 1.85 -4.00
CA ALA A 89 -0.83 1.96 -2.73
C ALA A 89 -2.24 2.52 -2.90
N LEU A 90 -2.40 3.59 -3.66
CA LEU A 90 -3.70 4.25 -3.87
C LEU A 90 -4.68 3.34 -4.62
N GLU A 91 -4.20 2.66 -5.66
CA GLU A 91 -5.00 1.69 -6.42
C GLU A 91 -5.42 0.52 -5.54
N SER A 92 -4.52 0.05 -4.69
CA SER A 92 -4.78 -1.02 -3.73
C SER A 92 -5.84 -0.61 -2.69
N TYR A 93 -5.77 0.61 -2.15
CA TYR A 93 -6.82 1.14 -1.28
C TYR A 93 -8.14 1.30 -2.02
N ALA A 94 -8.13 1.89 -3.23
CA ALA A 94 -9.33 2.10 -4.02
C ALA A 94 -10.09 0.78 -4.26
N ALA A 95 -9.38 -0.31 -4.53
CA ALA A 95 -9.99 -1.63 -4.71
C ALA A 95 -10.73 -2.10 -3.44
N VAL A 96 -10.16 -1.88 -2.25
CA VAL A 96 -10.82 -2.24 -0.98
C VAL A 96 -12.03 -1.35 -0.72
N PHE A 97 -11.90 -0.04 -0.91
CA PHE A 97 -12.99 0.91 -0.69
C PHE A 97 -14.15 0.68 -1.67
N GLU A 98 -13.86 0.31 -2.92
CA GLU A 98 -14.89 -0.10 -3.89
C GLU A 98 -15.63 -1.36 -3.43
N GLN A 99 -14.92 -2.40 -2.98
CA GLN A 99 -15.52 -3.64 -2.50
C GLN A 99 -16.47 -3.42 -1.32
N GLU A 100 -16.17 -2.44 -0.48
CA GLU A 100 -17.01 -2.07 0.68
C GLU A 100 -18.04 -0.97 0.35
N SER A 101 -18.14 -0.54 -0.92
CA SER A 101 -19.03 0.55 -1.37
C SER A 101 -18.80 1.87 -0.62
N ALA A 102 -17.55 2.20 -0.34
CA ALA A 102 -17.13 3.34 0.48
C ALA A 102 -16.10 4.25 -0.24
N LEU A 103 -16.12 4.30 -1.56
CA LEU A 103 -15.19 5.15 -2.34
C LEU A 103 -15.30 6.63 -1.96
N ASP A 104 -16.46 7.09 -1.52
CA ASP A 104 -16.71 8.44 -1.00
C ASP A 104 -15.89 8.76 0.27
N GLN A 105 -15.39 7.74 0.98
CA GLN A 105 -14.55 7.90 2.17
C GLN A 105 -13.05 7.86 1.85
N LEU A 106 -12.67 7.53 0.60
CA LEU A 106 -11.26 7.31 0.24
C LEU A 106 -10.44 8.58 0.33
N GLU A 107 -10.95 9.72 -0.12
CA GLU A 107 -10.23 11.00 -0.06
C GLU A 107 -9.92 11.41 1.38
N GLY A 108 -10.93 11.35 2.26
CA GLY A 108 -10.74 11.60 3.69
C GLY A 108 -9.64 10.72 4.29
N PHE A 109 -9.72 9.42 4.03
CA PHE A 109 -8.75 8.45 4.53
C PHE A 109 -7.34 8.65 3.96
N ALA A 110 -7.21 8.91 2.65
CA ALA A 110 -5.91 8.95 1.97
C ALA A 110 -5.21 10.30 2.05
N SER A 111 -5.96 11.41 2.12
CA SER A 111 -5.40 12.75 1.89
C SER A 111 -5.72 13.78 2.97
N GLU A 112 -6.77 13.61 3.77
CA GLU A 112 -7.20 14.65 4.70
C GLU A 112 -6.98 14.33 6.17
N HIS A 113 -7.34 13.11 6.61
CA HIS A 113 -7.32 12.75 8.04
C HIS A 113 -5.90 12.81 8.62
N GLY A 114 -4.90 12.31 7.86
CA GLY A 114 -3.50 12.36 8.28
C GLY A 114 -2.98 13.78 8.49
N PRO A 115 -3.03 14.67 7.49
CA PRO A 115 -2.64 16.06 7.66
C PRO A 115 -3.38 16.76 8.80
N ARG A 116 -4.68 16.57 8.93
CA ARG A 116 -5.45 17.17 10.04
C ARG A 116 -4.97 16.68 11.40
N PHE A 117 -4.70 15.39 11.54
CA PHE A 117 -4.17 14.81 12.79
C PHE A 117 -2.81 15.40 13.17
N TYR A 118 -1.93 15.60 12.18
CA TYR A 118 -0.59 16.17 12.40
C TYR A 118 -0.54 17.68 12.39
N GLY A 119 -1.66 18.38 12.21
CA GLY A 119 -1.71 19.83 12.11
C GLY A 119 -1.00 20.40 10.89
N LEU A 120 -0.97 19.62 9.80
CA LEU A 120 -0.37 20.03 8.52
C LEU A 120 -1.44 20.62 7.58
N PRO A 121 -1.05 21.51 6.66
CA PRO A 121 -1.96 21.97 5.62
C PRO A 121 -2.36 20.82 4.70
N LEU A 122 -3.59 20.90 4.18
CA LEU A 122 -4.03 19.97 3.14
C LEU A 122 -3.33 20.29 1.81
N ASN A 123 -3.06 19.25 1.02
CA ASN A 123 -2.59 19.43 -0.35
C ASN A 123 -3.67 20.11 -1.20
N THR A 124 -3.24 20.97 -2.12
CA THR A 124 -4.12 21.61 -3.12
C THR A 124 -4.17 20.85 -4.43
N ASP A 125 -3.13 20.07 -4.70
CA ASP A 125 -3.04 19.25 -5.90
C ASP A 125 -3.87 17.97 -5.73
N THR A 126 -4.44 17.50 -6.83
CA THR A 126 -5.29 16.32 -6.86
C THR A 126 -4.69 15.22 -7.71
N ILE A 127 -4.97 13.97 -7.33
CA ILE A 127 -4.68 12.77 -8.12
C ILE A 127 -6.01 12.18 -8.56
N THR A 128 -6.13 11.84 -9.84
CA THR A 128 -7.31 11.18 -10.37
C THR A 128 -7.06 9.67 -10.44
N LEU A 129 -7.92 8.90 -9.79
CA LEU A 129 -7.97 7.45 -9.95
C LEU A 129 -9.05 7.10 -10.96
N VAL A 130 -8.71 6.27 -11.94
CA VAL A 130 -9.61 5.78 -12.96
C VAL A 130 -9.77 4.26 -12.88
N ARG A 131 -10.98 3.78 -13.11
CA ARG A 131 -11.24 2.35 -13.18
C ARG A 131 -10.74 1.81 -14.52
N ARG A 132 -9.52 1.32 -14.51
CA ARG A 132 -8.80 0.77 -15.65
C ARG A 132 -7.83 -0.28 -15.18
N ASP A 133 -7.90 -1.46 -15.77
CA ASP A 133 -7.01 -2.57 -15.45
C ASP A 133 -5.54 -2.17 -15.63
N GLN A 134 -4.75 -2.41 -14.60
CA GLN A 134 -3.32 -2.13 -14.55
C GLN A 134 -2.57 -3.39 -14.11
N PRO A 135 -1.83 -4.04 -15.01
CA PRO A 135 -0.98 -5.16 -14.62
C PRO A 135 0.19 -4.68 -13.78
N VAL A 136 0.44 -5.34 -12.67
CA VAL A 136 1.60 -5.09 -11.81
C VAL A 136 2.76 -5.96 -12.26
N PRO A 137 3.92 -5.39 -12.62
CA PRO A 137 5.05 -6.16 -13.10
C PRO A 137 5.57 -7.12 -12.01
N LEU A 138 6.11 -8.25 -12.41
CA LEU A 138 6.72 -9.23 -11.48
C LEU A 138 7.95 -8.67 -10.79
N LEU A 139 8.71 -7.83 -11.46
CA LEU A 139 9.92 -7.20 -10.96
C LEU A 139 9.90 -5.71 -11.34
N LEU A 140 10.38 -4.90 -10.41
CA LEU A 140 10.64 -3.50 -10.70
C LEU A 140 12.00 -3.40 -11.42
N VAL A 141 11.97 -3.06 -12.70
CA VAL A 141 13.19 -2.72 -13.43
C VAL A 141 13.21 -1.20 -13.60
N PRO A 142 14.14 -0.48 -12.95
CA PRO A 142 14.23 0.96 -13.15
C PRO A 142 14.60 1.27 -14.60
N PRO A 143 14.21 2.44 -15.12
CA PRO A 143 14.62 2.85 -16.44
C PRO A 143 16.16 2.94 -16.51
N ALA A 144 16.73 2.57 -17.66
CA ALA A 144 18.20 2.57 -17.86
C ALA A 144 18.87 3.93 -17.55
N SER A 145 18.10 5.04 -17.66
CA SER A 145 18.55 6.38 -17.28
C SER A 145 18.69 6.63 -15.78
N ALA A 146 18.06 5.79 -14.95
CA ALA A 146 18.16 5.89 -13.49
C ALA A 146 19.36 5.11 -12.92
N CYS A 147 19.99 4.28 -13.71
CA CYS A 147 21.19 3.52 -13.35
C CYS A 147 22.43 4.29 -13.82
N CYS A 148 22.78 5.37 -13.13
CA CYS A 148 24.05 6.06 -13.35
C CYS A 148 25.15 5.37 -12.55
N GLY A 149 25.98 4.55 -13.20
CA GLY A 149 27.18 3.96 -12.61
C GLY A 149 27.11 2.45 -12.41
N ASP A 150 28.17 1.91 -11.81
CA ASP A 150 28.36 0.49 -11.50
C ASP A 150 27.42 -0.07 -10.40
N ASP A 151 26.40 0.71 -10.02
CA ASP A 151 25.44 0.41 -8.95
C ASP A 151 24.18 -0.31 -9.45
N ALA A 152 24.19 -0.86 -10.66
CA ALA A 152 23.11 -1.73 -11.12
C ALA A 152 23.01 -2.94 -10.20
N LEU A 153 21.90 -3.07 -9.47
CA LEU A 153 21.66 -4.25 -8.66
C LEU A 153 21.65 -5.49 -9.54
N PRO A 154 22.31 -6.58 -9.11
CA PRO A 154 22.32 -7.85 -9.85
C PRO A 154 20.89 -8.36 -10.09
N ASP A 155 20.71 -9.16 -11.14
CA ASP A 155 19.44 -9.84 -11.38
C ASP A 155 19.01 -10.63 -10.13
N GLY A 156 17.81 -10.37 -9.65
CA GLY A 156 17.27 -10.96 -8.42
C GLY A 156 17.38 -10.09 -7.16
N GLU A 157 18.11 -8.97 -7.20
CA GLU A 157 18.21 -8.02 -6.08
C GLU A 157 17.12 -6.93 -6.08
N TRP A 158 16.24 -6.93 -7.07
CA TRP A 158 15.14 -5.97 -7.13
C TRP A 158 14.05 -6.27 -6.08
N PRO A 159 13.49 -5.23 -5.45
CA PRO A 159 12.42 -5.41 -4.49
C PRO A 159 11.20 -6.10 -5.12
N LEU A 160 10.63 -7.05 -4.37
CA LEU A 160 9.35 -7.67 -4.75
C LEU A 160 8.21 -6.67 -4.50
N LEU A 161 7.40 -6.46 -5.53
CA LEU A 161 6.25 -5.58 -5.44
C LEU A 161 5.07 -6.30 -4.76
N PHE A 162 4.32 -5.56 -3.96
CA PHE A 162 3.00 -6.01 -3.56
C PHE A 162 2.12 -6.10 -4.80
N HIS A 163 1.29 -7.14 -4.91
CA HIS A 163 0.50 -7.48 -6.11
C HIS A 163 1.31 -7.89 -7.36
N ALA A 164 2.61 -8.19 -7.23
CA ALA A 164 3.42 -8.61 -8.38
C ALA A 164 2.74 -9.75 -9.18
N GLY A 165 2.56 -9.54 -10.49
CA GLY A 165 1.89 -10.49 -11.39
C GLY A 165 0.37 -10.48 -11.34
N GLU A 166 -0.24 -9.65 -10.48
CA GLU A 166 -1.69 -9.43 -10.43
C GLU A 166 -2.10 -8.29 -11.35
N THR A 167 -3.40 -8.13 -11.56
CA THR A 167 -3.99 -6.98 -12.24
C THR A 167 -4.85 -6.22 -11.25
N LEU A 168 -4.55 -4.93 -11.06
CA LEU A 168 -5.37 -4.02 -10.27
C LEU A 168 -6.46 -3.42 -11.15
N ALA A 169 -7.66 -3.25 -10.61
CA ALA A 169 -8.80 -2.70 -11.33
C ALA A 169 -8.79 -1.16 -11.41
N TRP A 170 -7.86 -0.53 -10.70
CA TRP A 170 -7.69 0.91 -10.64
C TRP A 170 -6.31 1.32 -11.11
N SER A 171 -6.19 2.51 -11.66
CA SER A 171 -4.91 3.13 -12.01
C SER A 171 -4.95 4.63 -11.75
N VAL A 172 -3.78 5.22 -11.43
CA VAL A 172 -3.60 6.67 -11.38
C VAL A 172 -3.63 7.20 -12.81
N ASP A 173 -4.41 8.25 -13.05
CA ASP A 173 -4.38 8.97 -14.33
C ASP A 173 -3.29 10.03 -14.32
N LEU A 174 -2.24 9.78 -15.08
CA LEU A 174 -1.10 10.69 -15.23
C LEU A 174 -1.26 11.67 -16.41
N SER A 175 -2.37 11.61 -17.14
CA SER A 175 -2.57 12.42 -18.36
C SER A 175 -2.61 13.93 -18.09
N GLY A 176 -2.87 14.35 -16.86
CA GLY A 176 -2.88 15.76 -16.44
C GLY A 176 -1.55 16.28 -15.85
N GLN A 177 -0.55 15.43 -15.64
CA GLN A 177 0.70 15.80 -14.96
C GLN A 177 1.91 16.03 -15.88
N LEU A 178 1.75 15.96 -17.19
CA LEU A 178 2.84 16.26 -18.14
C LEU A 178 2.89 17.75 -18.49
N VAL A 179 3.08 18.62 -17.51
CA VAL A 179 3.50 20.01 -17.74
C VAL A 179 4.59 20.37 -16.75
N GLY A 180 5.83 20.28 -17.23
CA GLY A 180 6.96 20.95 -16.62
C GLY A 180 7.98 20.05 -15.87
N ILE A 181 8.89 19.45 -16.61
CA ILE A 181 10.29 19.30 -16.22
C ILE A 181 11.12 20.20 -17.12
#